data_86db478d33de87d9f8d5992b28a71321
#
_entry.id   86db478d33de87d9f8d5992b28a71321
#
_cell.length_a   1.000
_cell.length_b   1.000
_cell.length_c   1.000
_cell.angle_alpha   90.00
_cell.angle_beta   90.00
_cell.angle_gamma   90.00
#
_symmetry.space_group_name_H-M   'P 1'
#
loop_
_entity.id
_entity.type
_entity.pdbx_description
1 polymer ?
#
loop_
_entity_poly.entity_id
_entity_poly.type
_entity_poly.pdbx_seq_one_letter_code
_entity_poly.pdbx_strand_id
1 'polypeptide(L)'
;LPVAVGLALAAKKSNSARRIFLITGDGELAEGSNWETALAAAHYGLDNLVIINDKNNLQLAGPTREIMNTDPLADKWRAFGMQVTECQGNDMASVVSTLEGLKQEGKPNVVIANTTKGAGISFIQGRPEWHHRVPKGEEIELALEELKDE
;
A
#
# COMPACT_ATOMS: atom_id res chain seq x y z
N LEU A 1 8.99 4.29 -3.67
CA LEU A 1 8.29 5.55 -3.95
C LEU A 1 9.10 6.48 -4.87
N PRO A 2 10.45 6.65 -4.77
CA PRO A 2 11.21 7.59 -5.59
C PRO A 2 11.00 7.42 -7.11
N VAL A 3 11.03 6.19 -7.60
CA VAL A 3 10.81 5.91 -9.04
C VAL A 3 9.42 6.34 -9.50
N ALA A 4 8.38 6.03 -8.71
CA ALA A 4 7.00 6.40 -9.03
C ALA A 4 6.80 7.92 -9.09
N VAL A 5 7.42 8.67 -8.17
CA VAL A 5 7.41 10.14 -8.17
C VAL A 5 8.11 10.68 -9.42
N GLY A 6 9.25 10.11 -9.81
CA GLY A 6 9.94 10.49 -11.05
C GLY A 6 9.06 10.28 -12.29
N LEU A 7 8.38 9.14 -12.37
CA LEU A 7 7.44 8.83 -13.47
C LEU A 7 6.23 9.78 -13.49
N ALA A 8 5.65 10.07 -12.31
CA ALA A 8 4.52 10.98 -12.20
C ALA A 8 4.90 12.42 -12.60
N LEU A 9 6.08 12.87 -12.16
CA LEU A 9 6.60 14.18 -12.53
C LEU A 9 6.88 14.30 -14.04
N ALA A 10 7.48 13.26 -14.63
CA ALA A 10 7.74 13.21 -16.07
C ALA A 10 6.44 13.26 -16.87
N ALA A 11 5.42 12.47 -16.47
CA ALA A 11 4.11 12.49 -17.09
C ALA A 11 3.45 13.88 -16.99
N LYS A 12 3.49 14.50 -15.80
CA LYS A 12 2.94 15.85 -15.59
C LYS A 12 3.65 16.91 -16.44
N LYS A 13 4.98 16.89 -16.50
CA LYS A 13 5.78 17.83 -17.30
C LYS A 13 5.57 17.68 -18.81
N SER A 14 5.26 16.47 -19.27
CA SER A 14 4.95 16.20 -20.68
C SER A 14 3.47 16.38 -21.04
N ASN A 15 2.65 16.92 -20.13
CA ASN A 15 1.19 17.05 -20.27
C ASN A 15 0.50 15.72 -20.62
N SER A 16 1.01 14.62 -20.11
CA SER A 16 0.43 13.28 -20.30
C SER A 16 -0.69 13.04 -19.29
N ALA A 17 -1.79 12.45 -19.73
CA ALA A 17 -2.89 12.03 -18.87
C ALA A 17 -2.61 10.75 -18.05
N ARG A 18 -1.37 10.25 -18.04
CA ARG A 18 -0.99 9.03 -17.32
C ARG A 18 -1.12 9.23 -15.82
N ARG A 19 -1.77 8.28 -15.17
CA ARG A 19 -1.75 8.09 -13.71
C ARG A 19 -0.72 7.04 -13.36
N ILE A 20 -0.03 7.24 -12.26
CA ILE A 20 0.98 6.32 -11.73
C ILE A 20 0.42 5.72 -10.45
N PHE A 21 0.35 4.41 -10.39
CA PHE A 21 -0.05 3.66 -9.19
C PHE A 21 1.16 2.94 -8.63
N LEU A 22 1.35 3.06 -7.34
CA LEU A 22 2.41 2.39 -6.59
C LEU A 22 1.81 1.66 -5.41
N ILE A 23 2.19 0.41 -5.19
CA ILE A 23 1.87 -0.34 -3.98
C ILE A 23 3.13 -0.36 -3.11
N THR A 24 2.97 -0.05 -1.82
CA THR A 24 4.01 -0.13 -0.80
C THR A 24 3.53 -0.98 0.37
N GLY A 25 4.45 -1.72 0.98
CA GLY A 25 4.16 -2.45 2.22
C GLY A 25 4.51 -1.64 3.48
N ASP A 26 4.06 -2.10 4.62
CA ASP A 26 4.32 -1.49 5.94
C ASP A 26 5.81 -1.34 6.23
N GLY A 27 6.59 -2.39 6.01
CA GLY A 27 8.02 -2.39 6.29
C GLY A 27 8.82 -1.45 5.40
N GLU A 28 8.40 -1.29 4.15
CA GLU A 28 9.02 -0.37 3.20
C GLU A 28 8.93 1.08 3.65
N LEU A 29 7.88 1.44 4.39
CA LEU A 29 7.69 2.80 4.89
C LEU A 29 8.64 3.19 6.03
N ALA A 30 9.43 2.25 6.56
CA ALA A 30 10.54 2.56 7.46
C ALA A 30 11.75 3.17 6.73
N GLU A 31 11.80 3.05 5.39
CA GLU A 31 12.87 3.64 4.57
C GLU A 31 12.72 5.17 4.44
N GLY A 32 13.76 5.92 4.83
CA GLY A 32 13.74 7.40 4.82
C GLY A 32 13.47 8.02 3.45
N SER A 33 13.96 7.36 2.38
CA SER A 33 13.76 7.81 0.99
C SER A 33 12.28 7.93 0.58
N ASN A 34 11.38 7.19 1.21
CA ASN A 34 9.94 7.34 0.99
C ASN A 34 9.42 8.70 1.49
N TRP A 35 9.86 9.12 2.67
CA TRP A 35 9.42 10.38 3.26
C TRP A 35 10.04 11.61 2.59
N GLU A 36 11.32 11.53 2.21
CA GLU A 36 11.96 12.56 1.37
C GLU A 36 11.22 12.74 0.05
N THR A 37 10.85 11.64 -0.57
CA THR A 37 10.13 11.64 -1.85
C THR A 37 8.69 12.11 -1.69
N ALA A 38 8.05 11.85 -0.55
CA ALA A 38 6.73 12.39 -0.22
C ALA A 38 6.71 13.91 -0.22
N LEU A 39 7.75 14.56 0.34
CA LEU A 39 7.92 16.03 0.27
C LEU A 39 7.93 16.51 -1.18
N ALA A 40 8.70 15.84 -2.04
CA ALA A 40 8.79 16.20 -3.46
C ALA A 40 7.44 16.00 -4.18
N ALA A 41 6.73 14.89 -3.92
CA ALA A 41 5.44 14.60 -4.53
C ALA A 41 4.39 15.68 -4.20
N ALA A 42 4.34 16.10 -2.94
CA ALA A 42 3.46 17.19 -2.50
C ALA A 42 3.88 18.54 -3.09
N HIS A 43 5.18 18.86 -3.07
CA HIS A 43 5.72 20.10 -3.62
C HIS A 43 5.36 20.30 -5.10
N TYR A 44 5.50 19.25 -5.91
CA TYR A 44 5.15 19.28 -7.33
C TYR A 44 3.67 19.08 -7.61
N GLY A 45 2.84 18.89 -6.59
CA GLY A 45 1.40 18.69 -6.71
C GLY A 45 1.06 17.51 -7.61
N LEU A 46 1.69 16.35 -7.42
CA LEU A 46 1.56 15.18 -8.31
C LEU A 46 0.24 14.46 -8.11
N ASP A 47 -0.85 15.09 -8.50
CA ASP A 47 -2.21 14.56 -8.40
C ASP A 47 -2.50 13.36 -9.34
N ASN A 48 -1.57 13.08 -10.23
CA ASN A 48 -1.54 11.89 -11.07
C ASN A 48 -0.81 10.70 -10.41
N LEU A 49 -0.36 10.83 -9.15
CA LEU A 49 0.24 9.76 -8.35
C LEU A 49 -0.76 9.23 -7.33
N VAL A 50 -0.91 7.91 -7.29
CA VAL A 50 -1.68 7.17 -6.29
C VAL A 50 -0.74 6.19 -5.59
N ILE A 51 -0.58 6.36 -4.29
CA ILE A 51 0.20 5.46 -3.42
C ILE A 51 -0.81 4.58 -2.68
N ILE A 52 -0.68 3.28 -2.79
CA ILE A 52 -1.50 2.30 -2.07
C ILE A 52 -0.62 1.63 -1.03
N ASN A 53 -0.90 1.88 0.24
CA ASN A 53 -0.20 1.21 1.33
C ASN A 53 -0.94 -0.07 1.71
N ASP A 54 -0.33 -1.22 1.50
CA ASP A 54 -0.76 -2.49 2.07
C ASP A 54 -0.45 -2.47 3.57
N LYS A 55 -1.44 -2.06 4.37
CA LYS A 55 -1.32 -1.95 5.82
C LYS A 55 -1.82 -3.23 6.48
N ASN A 56 -0.94 -4.20 6.60
CA ASN A 56 -1.22 -5.48 7.28
C ASN A 56 -0.62 -5.56 8.70
N ASN A 57 0.06 -4.49 9.15
CA ASN A 57 0.70 -4.34 10.46
C ASN A 57 1.81 -5.38 10.74
N LEU A 58 2.36 -6.01 9.70
CA LEU A 58 3.46 -6.96 9.79
C LEU A 58 4.65 -6.50 8.94
N GLN A 59 5.83 -6.74 9.46
CA GLN A 59 7.11 -6.40 8.83
C GLN A 59 8.10 -7.54 9.08
N LEU A 60 8.56 -8.22 8.00
CA LEU A 60 9.50 -9.33 8.06
C LEU A 60 9.22 -10.32 9.20
N ALA A 61 9.80 -10.09 10.36
CA ALA A 61 9.84 -11.01 11.50
C ALA A 61 8.77 -10.76 12.57
N GLY A 62 7.90 -9.74 12.42
CA GLY A 62 6.93 -9.44 13.45
C GLY A 62 6.04 -8.23 13.22
N PRO A 63 5.27 -7.83 14.24
CA PRO A 63 4.41 -6.65 14.18
C PRO A 63 5.20 -5.36 13.94
N THR A 64 4.70 -4.48 13.08
CA THR A 64 5.34 -3.19 12.78
C THR A 64 5.57 -2.35 14.04
N ARG A 65 4.64 -2.37 14.99
CA ARG A 65 4.75 -1.65 16.27
C ARG A 65 5.95 -2.07 17.13
N GLU A 66 6.47 -3.29 16.91
CA GLU A 66 7.60 -3.86 17.68
C GLU A 66 8.93 -3.74 16.91
N ILE A 67 8.86 -3.73 15.57
CA ILE A 67 10.05 -3.66 14.71
C ILE A 67 10.39 -2.19 14.40
N MET A 68 9.49 -1.49 13.70
CA MET A 68 9.60 -0.06 13.40
C MET A 68 8.20 0.52 13.23
N ASN A 69 7.72 1.22 14.24
CA ASN A 69 6.37 1.77 14.24
C ASN A 69 6.23 2.98 13.31
N THR A 70 5.46 2.83 12.25
CA THR A 70 5.13 3.90 11.31
C THR A 70 3.82 4.63 11.63
N ASP A 71 3.03 4.15 12.61
CA ASP A 71 1.78 4.84 13.01
C ASP A 71 2.05 6.15 13.77
N PRO A 72 1.11 7.11 13.75
CA PRO A 72 -0.14 7.13 12.98
C PRO A 72 0.12 7.45 11.50
N LEU A 73 -0.03 6.42 10.64
CA LEU A 73 0.39 6.50 9.24
C LEU A 73 -0.43 7.53 8.44
N ALA A 74 -1.75 7.54 8.62
CA ALA A 74 -2.63 8.47 7.93
C ALA A 74 -2.29 9.93 8.23
N ASP A 75 -2.00 10.25 9.48
CA ASP A 75 -1.67 11.62 9.90
C ASP A 75 -0.31 12.06 9.37
N LYS A 76 0.64 11.15 9.32
CA LYS A 76 1.96 11.41 8.70
C LYS A 76 1.78 11.77 7.22
N TRP A 77 1.05 10.98 6.44
CA TRP A 77 0.79 11.30 5.04
C TRP A 77 0.05 12.63 4.86
N ARG A 78 -0.96 12.91 5.70
CA ARG A 78 -1.67 14.21 5.68
C ARG A 78 -0.72 15.37 5.98
N ALA A 79 0.19 15.21 6.96
CA ALA A 79 1.19 16.22 7.31
C ALA A 79 2.18 16.50 6.17
N PHE A 80 2.45 15.51 5.32
CA PHE A 80 3.22 15.68 4.07
C PHE A 80 2.40 16.33 2.93
N GLY A 81 1.13 16.66 3.14
CA GLY A 81 0.29 17.34 2.15
C GLY A 81 -0.46 16.42 1.19
N MET A 82 -0.53 15.12 1.48
CA MET A 82 -1.26 14.13 0.68
C MET A 82 -2.76 14.14 0.96
N GLN A 83 -3.57 13.74 -0.02
CA GLN A 83 -4.95 13.31 0.22
C GLN A 83 -4.94 11.85 0.67
N VAL A 84 -5.55 11.57 1.83
CA VAL A 84 -5.51 10.22 2.43
C VAL A 84 -6.92 9.66 2.55
N THR A 85 -7.11 8.48 2.01
CA THR A 85 -8.33 7.66 2.14
C THR A 85 -7.95 6.30 2.71
N GLU A 86 -8.82 5.71 3.54
CA GLU A 86 -8.64 4.36 4.08
C GLU A 86 -9.71 3.44 3.52
N CYS A 87 -9.37 2.17 3.27
CA CYS A 87 -10.32 1.15 2.82
C CYS A 87 -10.03 -0.21 3.45
N GLN A 88 -11.01 -1.13 3.31
CA GLN A 88 -10.81 -2.54 3.63
C GLN A 88 -10.08 -3.21 2.46
N GLY A 89 -8.80 -3.47 2.62
CA GLY A 89 -7.92 -3.89 1.52
C GLY A 89 -8.16 -5.34 1.03
N ASN A 90 -8.81 -6.18 1.83
CA ASN A 90 -9.22 -7.52 1.41
C ASN A 90 -10.67 -7.58 0.89
N ASP A 91 -11.39 -6.45 0.89
CA ASP A 91 -12.71 -6.32 0.26
C ASP A 91 -12.56 -5.60 -1.08
N MET A 92 -12.72 -6.34 -2.18
CA MET A 92 -12.56 -5.81 -3.54
C MET A 92 -13.57 -4.69 -3.85
N ALA A 93 -14.79 -4.76 -3.34
CA ALA A 93 -15.78 -3.71 -3.52
C ALA A 93 -15.35 -2.39 -2.84
N SER A 94 -14.79 -2.49 -1.63
CA SER A 94 -14.22 -1.35 -0.90
C SER A 94 -13.02 -0.75 -1.64
N VAL A 95 -12.12 -1.58 -2.17
CA VAL A 95 -10.95 -1.13 -2.93
C VAL A 95 -11.37 -0.41 -4.21
N VAL A 96 -12.24 -1.01 -5.01
CA VAL A 96 -12.72 -0.42 -6.29
C VAL A 96 -13.43 0.90 -6.03
N SER A 97 -14.38 0.94 -5.11
CA SER A 97 -15.11 2.17 -4.76
C SER A 97 -14.17 3.30 -4.29
N THR A 98 -13.14 2.93 -3.51
CA THR A 98 -12.14 3.91 -3.07
C THR A 98 -11.33 4.45 -4.23
N LEU A 99 -10.82 3.59 -5.11
CA LEU A 99 -10.00 4.01 -6.26
C LEU A 99 -10.78 4.85 -7.28
N GLU A 100 -12.06 4.54 -7.49
CA GLU A 100 -12.95 5.32 -8.36
C GLU A 100 -13.29 6.70 -7.77
N GLY A 101 -13.35 6.80 -6.45
CA GLY A 101 -13.60 8.06 -5.73
C GLY A 101 -12.42 9.02 -5.68
N LEU A 102 -11.21 8.60 -6.08
CA LEU A 102 -10.01 9.44 -6.01
C LEU A 102 -10.08 10.60 -7.00
N LYS A 103 -9.72 11.79 -6.51
CA LYS A 103 -9.74 13.03 -7.30
C LYS A 103 -8.32 13.50 -7.60
N GLN A 104 -8.18 14.18 -8.75
CA GLN A 104 -6.96 14.89 -9.14
C GLN A 104 -7.15 16.39 -8.85
N GLU A 105 -6.79 16.82 -7.67
CA GLU A 105 -7.01 18.19 -7.16
C GLU A 105 -5.69 18.83 -6.69
N GLY A 106 -4.62 18.61 -7.45
CA GLY A 106 -3.30 19.21 -7.17
C GLY A 106 -2.55 18.57 -6.00
N LYS A 107 -3.01 17.43 -5.48
CA LYS A 107 -2.35 16.70 -4.39
C LYS A 107 -2.24 15.21 -4.74
N PRO A 108 -1.11 14.55 -4.39
CA PRO A 108 -1.02 13.11 -4.53
C PRO A 108 -2.04 12.39 -3.64
N ASN A 109 -2.54 11.25 -4.10
CA ASN A 109 -3.47 10.42 -3.35
C ASN A 109 -2.73 9.28 -2.64
N VAL A 110 -3.09 9.04 -1.39
CA VAL A 110 -2.66 7.87 -0.61
C VAL A 110 -3.90 7.09 -0.20
N VAL A 111 -3.91 5.82 -0.54
CA VAL A 111 -4.92 4.85 -0.09
C VAL A 111 -4.25 3.93 0.93
N ILE A 112 -4.72 3.96 2.16
CA ILE A 112 -4.30 3.00 3.19
C ILE A 112 -5.27 1.84 3.12
N ALA A 113 -4.84 0.75 2.53
CA ALA A 113 -5.59 -0.50 2.43
C ALA A 113 -5.32 -1.33 3.69
N ASN A 114 -6.26 -1.36 4.61
CA ASN A 114 -6.19 -2.19 5.80
C ASN A 114 -6.41 -3.65 5.39
N THR A 115 -5.35 -4.45 5.44
CA THR A 115 -5.33 -5.84 4.98
C THR A 115 -5.00 -6.80 6.12
N THR A 116 -5.25 -8.07 5.88
CA THR A 116 -4.73 -9.17 6.67
C THR A 116 -3.76 -9.96 5.81
N LYS A 117 -2.50 -10.06 6.24
CA LYS A 117 -1.50 -10.88 5.53
C LYS A 117 -1.99 -12.31 5.40
N GLY A 118 -1.98 -12.85 4.16
CA GLY A 118 -2.40 -14.22 3.89
C GLY A 118 -3.89 -14.47 4.06
N ALA A 119 -4.75 -13.44 3.91
CA ALA A 119 -6.20 -13.59 3.93
C ALA A 119 -6.65 -14.66 2.93
N GLY A 120 -7.68 -15.42 3.30
CA GLY A 120 -8.18 -16.55 2.51
C GLY A 120 -7.54 -17.90 2.83
N ILE A 121 -6.39 -17.93 3.56
CA ILE A 121 -5.72 -19.18 3.92
C ILE A 121 -5.48 -19.23 5.44
N SER A 122 -6.25 -20.03 6.14
CA SER A 122 -6.33 -20.04 7.62
C SER A 122 -4.99 -20.26 8.32
N PHE A 123 -4.15 -21.15 7.80
CA PHE A 123 -2.85 -21.47 8.39
C PHE A 123 -1.74 -20.46 8.05
N ILE A 124 -1.99 -19.52 7.13
CA ILE A 124 -1.07 -18.43 6.74
C ILE A 124 -1.49 -17.11 7.40
N GLN A 125 -2.78 -16.91 7.56
CA GLN A 125 -3.38 -15.63 7.92
C GLN A 125 -2.78 -15.03 9.21
N GLY A 126 -2.30 -13.79 9.10
CA GLY A 126 -1.74 -13.02 10.22
C GLY A 126 -0.38 -13.50 10.72
N ARG A 127 0.30 -14.37 9.99
CA ARG A 127 1.55 -15.00 10.45
C ARG A 127 2.76 -14.43 9.70
N PRO A 128 3.70 -13.76 10.42
CA PRO A 128 4.87 -13.15 9.81
C PRO A 128 5.84 -14.16 9.18
N GLU A 129 5.94 -15.40 9.69
CA GLU A 129 6.81 -16.45 9.18
C GLU A 129 6.53 -16.82 7.72
N TRP A 130 5.33 -16.50 7.21
CA TRP A 130 4.97 -16.69 5.80
C TRP A 130 5.45 -15.57 4.87
N HIS A 131 6.26 -14.65 5.36
CA HIS A 131 6.80 -13.58 4.50
C HIS A 131 7.71 -14.13 3.38
N HIS A 132 8.49 -15.17 3.68
CA HIS A 132 9.39 -15.83 2.72
C HIS A 132 9.08 -17.31 2.50
N ARG A 133 8.09 -17.83 3.19
CA ARG A 133 7.68 -19.23 3.10
C ARG A 133 6.59 -19.39 2.02
N VAL A 134 6.63 -20.53 1.32
CA VAL A 134 5.57 -20.98 0.41
C VAL A 134 5.01 -22.31 0.92
N PRO A 135 3.70 -22.59 0.70
CA PRO A 135 3.11 -23.88 1.02
C PRO A 135 3.84 -25.04 0.33
N LYS A 136 3.96 -26.21 1.00
CA LYS A 136 4.61 -27.41 0.47
C LYS A 136 3.81 -28.65 0.80
N GLY A 137 3.88 -29.67 -0.09
CA GLY A 137 3.19 -30.95 0.13
C GLY A 137 1.70 -30.77 0.34
N GLU A 138 1.15 -31.32 1.40
CA GLU A 138 -0.27 -31.26 1.76
C GLU A 138 -0.79 -29.82 2.01
N GLU A 139 0.11 -28.90 2.40
CA GLU A 139 -0.28 -27.48 2.60
C GLU A 139 -0.79 -26.84 1.30
N ILE A 140 -0.31 -27.31 0.13
CA ILE A 140 -0.76 -26.79 -1.18
C ILE A 140 -2.23 -27.16 -1.42
N GLU A 141 -2.56 -28.42 -1.16
CA GLU A 141 -3.94 -28.93 -1.37
C GLU A 141 -4.90 -28.23 -0.41
N LEU A 142 -4.53 -28.07 0.86
CA LEU A 142 -5.32 -27.33 1.85
C LEU A 142 -5.54 -25.87 1.44
N ALA A 143 -4.48 -25.18 1.01
CA ALA A 143 -4.60 -23.79 0.56
C ALA A 143 -5.53 -23.64 -0.67
N LEU A 144 -5.42 -24.59 -1.63
CA LEU A 144 -6.29 -24.61 -2.81
C LEU A 144 -7.75 -24.93 -2.48
N GLU A 145 -7.98 -25.74 -1.45
CA GLU A 145 -9.34 -26.06 -0.99
C GLU A 145 -9.99 -24.84 -0.32
N GLU A 146 -9.29 -24.15 0.58
CA GLU A 146 -9.79 -22.94 1.24
C GLU A 146 -10.10 -21.81 0.25
N LEU A 147 -9.35 -21.72 -0.85
CA LEU A 147 -9.55 -20.67 -1.88
C LEU A 147 -10.64 -21.02 -2.93
N LYS A 148 -11.28 -22.20 -2.87
CA LYS A 148 -12.35 -22.56 -3.80
C LYS A 148 -13.71 -21.93 -3.46
N ASP A 149 -13.90 -21.54 -2.23
CA ASP A 149 -15.17 -21.04 -1.69
C ASP A 149 -15.24 -19.49 -1.65
N GLU A 150 -14.25 -18.79 -2.23
CA GLU A 150 -14.23 -17.35 -2.47
C GLU A 150 -14.50 -17.05 -3.97
#